data_5d7dddd5535557e296e94677c71e34dd
#
_entry.id   5d7dddd5535557e296e94677c71e34dd
#
_cell.length_a   1.000
_cell.length_b   1.000
_cell.length_c   1.000
_cell.angle_alpha   90.00
_cell.angle_beta   90.00
_cell.angle_gamma   90.00
#
_symmetry.space_group_name_H-M   'P 1'
#
loop_
_entity.id
_entity.type
_entity.pdbx_description
1 polymer ?
#
loop_
_entity_poly.entity_id
_entity_poly.type
_entity_poly.pdbx_seq_one_letter_code
_entity_poly.pdbx_strand_id
1 'polypeptide(L)'
;MTQNYDDFSPSKQPIVCLTSLSHSGSTVFSMALACHENLISLGEIYQVLRMGPTYWLNKQAHLCSCGAPADKCEFWQPVLSKMRSLDIVNPAKPNYYPDAYATVLSQFSKLYGNNYQPIDTSKGVKHLTLLAGSETIDIRALFLIRDVRSYASSQARLARSQPRKGLKKVKGHYWYQMMRWLSDNKKRESLLNQLALPFEVVGYEPFCFNPSETLDNVYDFLALPKTPHNESLGKSTHHVLFGNPMRIVKHVKRKYDMTTGGLVKPTTC
;
A
#
# COMPACT_ATOMS: atom_id res chain seq x y z
N MET A 1 23.98 13.88 -4.14
CA MET A 1 23.44 14.88 -3.22
C MET A 1 22.75 14.11 -2.11
N THR A 2 23.42 13.95 -0.97
CA THR A 2 22.88 13.32 0.23
C THR A 2 21.92 14.30 0.88
N GLN A 3 20.62 14.09 0.73
CA GLN A 3 19.63 14.81 1.53
C GLN A 3 19.78 14.34 2.99
N ASN A 4 20.02 15.29 3.89
CA ASN A 4 20.00 15.06 5.33
C ASN A 4 18.55 14.70 5.73
N TYR A 5 18.33 13.46 6.17
CA TYR A 5 17.04 12.92 6.61
C TYR A 5 16.73 13.19 8.09
N ASP A 6 17.46 14.11 8.75
CA ASP A 6 17.37 14.32 10.20
C ASP A 6 16.20 15.19 10.68
N ASP A 7 15.29 15.61 9.80
CA ASP A 7 14.18 16.49 10.20
C ASP A 7 12.90 15.70 10.55
N PHE A 8 13.00 14.87 11.58
CA PHE A 8 11.83 14.27 12.23
C PHE A 8 11.20 15.30 13.16
N SER A 9 10.18 16.01 12.71
CA SER A 9 9.35 16.80 13.61
C SER A 9 8.67 15.85 14.62
N PRO A 10 8.97 15.92 15.93
CA PRO A 10 8.47 14.96 16.92
C PRO A 10 6.95 15.02 17.15
N SER A 11 6.24 15.90 16.45
CA SER A 11 4.80 16.09 16.57
C SER A 11 3.95 15.36 15.54
N LYS A 12 4.57 14.87 14.44
CA LYS A 12 3.83 14.23 13.33
C LYS A 12 3.91 12.70 13.42
N GLN A 13 2.80 12.04 13.10
CA GLN A 13 2.76 10.57 13.03
C GLN A 13 3.27 10.08 11.67
N PRO A 14 4.31 9.23 11.62
CA PRO A 14 4.83 8.72 10.36
C PRO A 14 3.86 7.75 9.71
N ILE A 15 3.75 7.83 8.38
CA ILE A 15 3.04 6.87 7.54
C ILE A 15 3.84 6.58 6.27
N VAL A 16 4.03 5.30 5.99
CA VAL A 16 4.66 4.84 4.74
C VAL A 16 3.59 4.69 3.67
N CYS A 17 3.62 5.55 2.65
CA CYS A 17 2.67 5.53 1.55
C CYS A 17 3.27 4.87 0.31
N LEU A 18 2.83 3.66 -0.03
CA LEU A 18 3.26 2.97 -1.24
C LEU A 18 2.40 3.39 -2.43
N THR A 19 2.97 4.17 -3.35
CA THR A 19 2.34 4.57 -4.60
C THR A 19 2.89 3.78 -5.78
N SER A 20 2.03 3.35 -6.69
CA SER A 20 2.40 2.55 -7.87
C SER A 20 1.26 2.50 -8.89
N LEU A 21 1.56 2.04 -10.09
CA LEU A 21 0.52 1.57 -11.01
C LEU A 21 -0.08 0.24 -10.51
N SER A 22 -1.35 0.02 -10.79
CA SER A 22 -1.98 -1.28 -10.53
C SER A 22 -1.23 -2.40 -11.27
N HIS A 23 -1.04 -3.54 -10.62
CA HIS A 23 -0.26 -4.69 -11.15
C HIS A 23 1.26 -4.47 -11.25
N SER A 24 1.80 -3.53 -10.50
CA SER A 24 3.26 -3.31 -10.37
C SER A 24 3.92 -4.11 -9.24
N GLY A 25 3.22 -5.06 -8.63
CA GLY A 25 3.81 -5.89 -7.56
C GLY A 25 3.69 -5.31 -6.15
N SER A 26 2.97 -4.20 -5.97
CA SER A 26 2.82 -3.51 -4.67
C SER A 26 2.35 -4.40 -3.52
N THR A 27 1.51 -5.40 -3.77
CA THR A 27 1.05 -6.33 -2.73
C THR A 27 2.19 -7.21 -2.21
N VAL A 28 3.00 -7.77 -3.11
CA VAL A 28 4.15 -8.62 -2.74
C VAL A 28 5.20 -7.78 -2.02
N PHE A 29 5.50 -6.60 -2.58
CA PHE A 29 6.45 -5.67 -1.98
C PHE A 29 6.01 -5.22 -0.58
N SER A 30 4.75 -4.82 -0.39
CA SER A 30 4.26 -4.43 0.94
C SER A 30 4.24 -5.57 1.95
N MET A 31 4.03 -6.81 1.50
CA MET A 31 4.12 -7.99 2.38
C MET A 31 5.57 -8.26 2.80
N ALA A 32 6.54 -8.09 1.89
CA ALA A 32 7.95 -8.22 2.21
C ALA A 32 8.41 -7.11 3.14
N LEU A 33 8.03 -5.87 2.86
CA LEU A 33 8.35 -4.72 3.69
C LEU A 33 7.78 -4.88 5.11
N ALA A 34 6.57 -5.38 5.24
CA ALA A 34 5.92 -5.63 6.53
C ALA A 34 6.40 -6.91 7.26
N CYS A 35 7.45 -7.59 6.75
CA CYS A 35 8.20 -8.56 7.54
C CYS A 35 9.16 -7.88 8.54
N HIS A 36 9.42 -6.60 8.38
CA HIS A 36 10.15 -5.79 9.36
C HIS A 36 9.33 -5.61 10.64
N GLU A 37 9.95 -5.79 11.79
CA GLU A 37 9.26 -5.77 13.09
C GLU A 37 8.55 -4.45 13.40
N ASN A 38 9.06 -3.32 12.92
CA ASN A 38 8.47 -1.99 13.15
C ASN A 38 7.48 -1.54 12.06
N LEU A 39 7.14 -2.39 11.09
CA LEU A 39 6.23 -2.05 10.00
C LEU A 39 4.96 -2.90 10.00
N ILE A 40 3.81 -2.25 9.97
CA ILE A 40 2.49 -2.93 9.95
C ILE A 40 1.71 -2.50 8.70
N SER A 41 1.36 -3.46 7.84
CA SER A 41 0.56 -3.16 6.66
C SER A 41 -0.93 -3.06 7.02
N LEU A 42 -1.53 -1.93 6.68
CA LEU A 42 -2.97 -1.67 6.78
C LEU A 42 -3.69 -1.81 5.42
N GLY A 43 -2.95 -2.09 4.36
CA GLY A 43 -3.50 -2.25 3.01
C GLY A 43 -3.88 -0.92 2.37
N GLU A 44 -4.91 -0.91 1.55
CA GLU A 44 -5.37 0.28 0.82
C GLU A 44 -6.30 1.14 1.71
N ILE A 45 -5.71 1.89 2.68
CA ILE A 45 -6.45 2.71 3.66
C ILE A 45 -7.42 3.67 2.95
N TYR A 46 -6.97 4.40 1.92
CA TYR A 46 -7.82 5.32 1.18
C TYR A 46 -9.08 4.65 0.61
N GLN A 47 -8.97 3.40 0.15
CA GLN A 47 -10.12 2.66 -0.38
C GLN A 47 -11.08 2.25 0.74
N VAL A 48 -10.57 1.89 1.92
CA VAL A 48 -11.40 1.63 3.09
C VAL A 48 -12.18 2.89 3.46
N LEU A 49 -11.49 4.01 3.60
CA LEU A 49 -12.10 5.28 3.99
C LEU A 49 -13.10 5.78 2.94
N ARG A 50 -12.80 5.63 1.65
CA ARG A 50 -13.68 6.02 0.53
C ARG A 50 -15.06 5.34 0.57
N MET A 51 -15.13 4.13 1.10
CA MET A 51 -16.40 3.39 1.26
C MET A 51 -17.20 3.85 2.49
N GLY A 52 -16.53 4.51 3.44
CA GLY A 52 -17.10 5.00 4.67
C GLY A 52 -17.36 3.93 5.75
N PRO A 53 -17.51 4.36 7.01
CA PRO A 53 -17.60 3.42 8.14
C PRO A 53 -18.86 2.56 8.12
N THR A 54 -20.00 3.11 7.72
CA THR A 54 -21.28 2.38 7.66
C THR A 54 -21.22 1.20 6.70
N TYR A 55 -20.55 1.35 5.54
CA TYR A 55 -20.37 0.26 4.59
C TYR A 55 -19.65 -0.93 5.21
N TRP A 56 -18.52 -0.70 5.87
CA TRP A 56 -17.68 -1.76 6.41
C TRP A 56 -18.29 -2.45 7.63
N LEU A 57 -18.92 -1.69 8.53
CA LEU A 57 -19.57 -2.24 9.71
C LEU A 57 -20.76 -3.16 9.36
N ASN A 58 -21.37 -2.97 8.19
CA ASN A 58 -22.46 -3.81 7.69
C ASN A 58 -21.98 -4.94 6.74
N LYS A 59 -20.68 -5.03 6.41
CA LYS A 59 -20.13 -5.98 5.43
C LYS A 59 -19.46 -7.18 6.09
N GLN A 60 -20.20 -7.96 6.81
CA GLN A 60 -19.67 -9.11 7.60
C GLN A 60 -19.01 -10.21 6.76
N ALA A 61 -19.42 -10.40 5.49
CA ALA A 61 -18.80 -11.38 4.60
C ALA A 61 -17.39 -11.01 4.12
N HIS A 62 -16.96 -9.75 4.34
CA HIS A 62 -15.64 -9.27 3.92
C HIS A 62 -14.66 -9.29 5.08
N LEU A 63 -13.71 -10.22 5.03
CA LEU A 63 -12.75 -10.42 6.11
C LEU A 63 -11.51 -9.52 5.95
N CYS A 64 -11.03 -9.01 7.06
CA CYS A 64 -9.69 -8.46 7.24
C CYS A 64 -8.64 -9.58 7.15
N SER A 65 -7.39 -9.25 6.89
CA SER A 65 -6.30 -10.24 6.87
C SER A 65 -6.07 -10.94 8.21
N CYS A 66 -6.51 -10.36 9.32
CA CYS A 66 -6.52 -11.02 10.64
C CYS A 66 -7.59 -12.13 10.76
N GLY A 67 -8.45 -12.30 9.75
CA GLY A 67 -9.52 -13.32 9.72
C GLY A 67 -10.86 -12.87 10.28
N ALA A 68 -10.94 -11.68 10.87
CA ALA A 68 -12.19 -11.11 11.40
C ALA A 68 -12.86 -10.17 10.38
N PRO A 69 -14.18 -10.04 10.34
CA PRO A 69 -14.86 -8.97 9.64
C PRO A 69 -14.55 -7.61 10.28
N ALA A 70 -14.81 -6.51 9.58
CA ALA A 70 -14.43 -5.17 10.04
C ALA A 70 -15.04 -4.78 11.39
N ASP A 71 -16.27 -5.19 11.65
CA ASP A 71 -17.01 -4.95 12.89
C ASP A 71 -16.50 -5.75 14.12
N LYS A 72 -15.58 -6.71 13.88
CA LYS A 72 -14.93 -7.55 14.91
C LYS A 72 -13.42 -7.49 14.84
N CYS A 73 -12.86 -6.76 13.89
CA CYS A 73 -11.42 -6.58 13.76
C CYS A 73 -10.90 -5.65 14.87
N GLU A 74 -9.92 -6.10 15.63
CA GLU A 74 -9.30 -5.35 16.75
C GLU A 74 -8.82 -3.96 16.32
N PHE A 75 -8.30 -3.84 15.09
CA PHE A 75 -7.85 -2.57 14.55
C PHE A 75 -9.00 -1.75 13.94
N TRP A 76 -9.77 -2.33 12.99
CA TRP A 76 -10.73 -1.56 12.20
C TRP A 76 -12.04 -1.25 12.95
N GLN A 77 -12.50 -2.13 13.82
CA GLN A 77 -13.75 -1.91 14.56
C GLN A 77 -13.70 -0.60 15.37
N PRO A 78 -12.66 -0.33 16.21
CA PRO A 78 -12.57 0.94 16.94
C PRO A 78 -12.46 2.16 16.03
N VAL A 79 -11.69 2.07 14.92
CA VAL A 79 -11.56 3.16 13.93
C VAL A 79 -12.92 3.53 13.36
N LEU A 80 -13.64 2.55 12.80
CA LEU A 80 -14.90 2.78 12.11
C LEU A 80 -16.00 3.24 13.08
N SER A 81 -16.01 2.72 14.30
CA SER A 81 -16.93 3.15 15.34
C SER A 81 -16.64 4.59 15.81
N LYS A 82 -15.37 4.95 15.97
CA LYS A 82 -14.97 6.31 16.32
C LYS A 82 -15.32 7.30 15.21
N MET A 83 -15.08 6.95 13.95
CA MET A 83 -15.49 7.79 12.82
C MET A 83 -17.00 8.06 12.82
N ARG A 84 -17.82 7.04 13.11
CA ARG A 84 -19.29 7.23 13.25
C ARG A 84 -19.64 8.16 14.41
N SER A 85 -19.03 7.99 15.57
CA SER A 85 -19.31 8.82 16.76
C SER A 85 -18.92 10.28 16.56
N LEU A 86 -17.96 10.57 15.69
CA LEU A 86 -17.49 11.92 15.33
C LEU A 86 -18.18 12.48 14.06
N ASP A 87 -19.19 11.82 13.52
CA ASP A 87 -19.86 12.16 12.24
C ASP A 87 -18.90 12.25 11.04
N ILE A 88 -17.78 11.51 11.07
CA ILE A 88 -16.85 11.38 9.95
C ILE A 88 -17.38 10.27 9.02
N VAL A 89 -18.52 10.53 8.37
CA VAL A 89 -19.25 9.49 7.62
C VAL A 89 -19.40 9.80 6.12
N ASN A 90 -19.21 11.03 5.71
CA ASN A 90 -19.43 11.47 4.33
C ASN A 90 -18.12 11.80 3.61
N PRO A 91 -17.63 10.92 2.70
CA PRO A 91 -16.40 11.13 1.93
C PRO A 91 -16.40 12.37 1.01
N ALA A 92 -17.55 13.03 0.82
CA ALA A 92 -17.65 14.25 0.02
C ALA A 92 -17.35 15.52 0.82
N LYS A 93 -17.34 15.46 2.17
CA LYS A 93 -16.98 16.62 3.00
C LYS A 93 -15.48 16.95 2.86
N PRO A 94 -15.07 18.23 2.82
CA PRO A 94 -13.67 18.63 2.58
C PRO A 94 -12.67 18.03 3.56
N ASN A 95 -12.96 18.00 4.84
CA ASN A 95 -12.05 17.50 5.88
C ASN A 95 -12.20 16.01 6.17
N TYR A 96 -13.05 15.29 5.43
CA TYR A 96 -13.31 13.88 5.71
C TYR A 96 -12.04 13.01 5.74
N TYR A 97 -11.17 13.13 4.73
CA TYR A 97 -10.00 12.27 4.65
C TYR A 97 -8.93 12.60 5.70
N PRO A 98 -8.54 13.87 5.94
CA PRO A 98 -7.64 14.20 7.04
C PRO A 98 -8.13 13.67 8.39
N ASP A 99 -9.40 13.90 8.74
CA ASP A 99 -9.98 13.47 10.01
C ASP A 99 -10.05 11.93 10.13
N ALA A 100 -10.42 11.27 9.03
CA ALA A 100 -10.48 9.82 8.97
C ALA A 100 -9.09 9.19 9.10
N TYR A 101 -8.07 9.72 8.42
CA TYR A 101 -6.69 9.26 8.58
C TYR A 101 -6.15 9.53 9.98
N ALA A 102 -6.43 10.69 10.57
CA ALA A 102 -6.07 10.98 11.96
C ALA A 102 -6.67 9.94 12.92
N THR A 103 -7.94 9.53 12.69
CA THR A 103 -8.58 8.46 13.47
C THR A 103 -7.89 7.11 13.30
N VAL A 104 -7.47 6.75 12.06
CA VAL A 104 -6.71 5.53 11.77
C VAL A 104 -5.38 5.55 12.50
N LEU A 105 -4.62 6.65 12.40
CA LEU A 105 -3.29 6.79 13.02
C LEU A 105 -3.36 6.81 14.54
N SER A 106 -4.37 7.46 15.11
CA SER A 106 -4.63 7.44 16.56
C SER A 106 -4.84 6.01 17.08
N GLN A 107 -5.66 5.20 16.38
CA GLN A 107 -5.87 3.79 16.74
C GLN A 107 -4.59 2.98 16.54
N PHE A 108 -3.82 3.28 15.48
CA PHE A 108 -2.55 2.62 15.22
C PHE A 108 -1.55 2.83 16.37
N SER A 109 -1.35 4.09 16.79
CA SER A 109 -0.45 4.42 17.91
C SER A 109 -0.93 3.83 19.23
N LYS A 110 -2.26 3.76 19.44
CA LYS A 110 -2.84 3.13 20.64
C LYS A 110 -2.54 1.62 20.70
N LEU A 111 -2.58 0.93 19.55
CA LEU A 111 -2.42 -0.53 19.50
C LEU A 111 -0.96 -0.97 19.44
N TYR A 112 -0.13 -0.23 18.69
CA TYR A 112 1.25 -0.62 18.40
C TYR A 112 2.30 0.29 19.06
N GLY A 113 1.93 1.50 19.47
CA GLY A 113 2.88 2.50 19.99
C GLY A 113 3.61 3.25 18.88
N ASN A 114 4.48 4.18 19.28
CA ASN A 114 5.13 5.12 18.36
C ASN A 114 6.37 4.54 17.64
N ASN A 115 6.85 3.35 18.06
CA ASN A 115 7.98 2.68 17.41
C ASN A 115 7.60 1.95 16.13
N TYR A 116 6.32 1.89 15.82
CA TYR A 116 5.79 1.23 14.61
C TYR A 116 5.32 2.26 13.60
N GLN A 117 5.47 1.93 12.31
CA GLN A 117 4.97 2.75 11.21
C GLN A 117 3.93 1.98 10.39
N PRO A 118 2.75 2.57 10.12
CA PRO A 118 1.75 1.96 9.27
C PRO A 118 2.13 2.08 7.79
N ILE A 119 1.86 1.02 7.02
CA ILE A 119 2.00 1.03 5.56
C ILE A 119 0.63 1.16 4.93
N ASP A 120 0.43 2.23 4.15
CA ASP A 120 -0.71 2.43 3.25
C ASP A 120 -0.34 2.07 1.82
N THR A 121 -1.01 1.08 1.25
CA THR A 121 -0.78 0.62 -0.12
C THR A 121 -1.83 1.14 -1.10
N SER A 122 -2.38 2.32 -0.89
CA SER A 122 -3.49 2.88 -1.68
C SER A 122 -3.15 3.18 -3.15
N LYS A 123 -1.91 2.99 -3.57
CA LYS A 123 -1.39 3.07 -4.96
C LYS A 123 -1.65 4.37 -5.71
N GLY A 124 -2.82 4.96 -5.56
CA GLY A 124 -3.21 6.21 -6.20
C GLY A 124 -2.48 7.41 -5.58
N VAL A 125 -2.48 8.55 -6.26
CA VAL A 125 -1.87 9.78 -5.76
C VAL A 125 -2.87 10.70 -5.06
N LYS A 126 -4.17 10.45 -5.24
CA LYS A 126 -5.22 11.32 -4.67
C LYS A 126 -5.13 11.42 -3.14
N HIS A 127 -4.88 10.31 -2.45
CA HIS A 127 -4.73 10.34 -1.00
C HIS A 127 -3.50 11.15 -0.55
N LEU A 128 -2.39 11.12 -1.30
CA LEU A 128 -1.21 11.93 -1.01
C LEU A 128 -1.54 13.43 -1.08
N THR A 129 -2.27 13.86 -2.12
CA THR A 129 -2.74 15.26 -2.23
C THR A 129 -3.64 15.66 -1.05
N LEU A 130 -4.50 14.75 -0.57
CA LEU A 130 -5.39 15.00 0.55
C LEU A 130 -4.67 15.09 1.89
N LEU A 131 -3.53 14.40 2.03
CA LEU A 131 -2.78 14.32 3.28
C LEU A 131 -1.59 15.27 3.34
N ALA A 132 -1.04 15.71 2.20
CA ALA A 132 0.18 16.50 2.14
C ALA A 132 0.11 17.84 2.91
N GLY A 133 -1.09 18.38 3.10
CA GLY A 133 -1.32 19.60 3.92
C GLY A 133 -1.55 19.32 5.41
N SER A 134 -1.50 18.08 5.86
CA SER A 134 -1.74 17.75 7.28
C SER A 134 -0.55 18.13 8.15
N GLU A 135 -0.83 18.86 9.23
CA GLU A 135 0.19 19.21 10.24
C GLU A 135 0.51 18.05 11.18
N THR A 136 -0.33 17.01 11.19
CA THR A 136 -0.23 15.88 12.13
C THR A 136 0.33 14.60 11.50
N ILE A 137 0.55 14.57 10.18
CA ILE A 137 0.97 13.38 9.45
C ILE A 137 2.32 13.63 8.78
N ASP A 138 3.29 12.76 9.03
CA ASP A 138 4.57 12.71 8.31
C ASP A 138 4.51 11.61 7.25
N ILE A 139 4.47 12.01 5.98
CA ILE A 139 4.35 11.07 4.85
C ILE A 139 5.73 10.75 4.31
N ARG A 140 6.10 9.46 4.30
CA ARG A 140 7.23 8.93 3.55
C ARG A 140 6.72 8.09 2.40
N ALA A 141 6.94 8.53 1.17
CA ALA A 141 6.39 7.87 0.00
C ALA A 141 7.38 6.88 -0.62
N LEU A 142 6.92 5.66 -0.89
CA LEU A 142 7.65 4.69 -1.70
C LEU A 142 7.01 4.63 -3.08
N PHE A 143 7.74 5.03 -4.09
CA PHE A 143 7.28 5.03 -5.47
C PHE A 143 7.74 3.76 -6.17
N LEU A 144 6.91 2.72 -6.16
CA LEU A 144 7.21 1.44 -6.78
C LEU A 144 6.96 1.46 -8.29
N ILE A 145 8.03 1.26 -9.06
CA ILE A 145 8.00 1.22 -10.52
C ILE A 145 8.32 -0.20 -10.97
N ARG A 146 7.52 -0.73 -11.90
CA ARG A 146 7.76 -1.99 -12.59
C ARG A 146 8.24 -1.71 -14.01
N ASP A 147 9.14 -2.55 -14.55
CA ASP A 147 9.57 -2.48 -15.95
C ASP A 147 8.38 -2.41 -16.91
N VAL A 148 8.45 -1.50 -17.87
CA VAL A 148 7.36 -1.20 -18.81
C VAL A 148 6.90 -2.44 -19.60
N ARG A 149 7.83 -3.32 -19.97
CA ARG A 149 7.56 -4.56 -20.74
C ARG A 149 6.75 -5.55 -19.88
N SER A 150 7.20 -5.73 -18.64
CA SER A 150 6.54 -6.59 -17.65
C SER A 150 5.16 -6.07 -17.28
N TYR A 151 5.04 -4.74 -17.08
CA TYR A 151 3.76 -4.07 -16.83
C TYR A 151 2.79 -4.24 -18.00
N ALA A 152 3.22 -3.89 -19.22
CA ALA A 152 2.38 -3.96 -20.41
C ALA A 152 1.92 -5.40 -20.72
N SER A 153 2.80 -6.39 -20.55
CA SER A 153 2.46 -7.82 -20.68
C SER A 153 1.40 -8.25 -19.67
N SER A 154 1.54 -7.83 -18.41
CA SER A 154 0.58 -8.13 -17.35
C SER A 154 -0.80 -7.52 -17.65
N GLN A 155 -0.84 -6.27 -18.09
CA GLN A 155 -2.08 -5.57 -18.46
C GLN A 155 -2.74 -6.17 -19.70
N ALA A 156 -1.97 -6.52 -20.72
CA ALA A 156 -2.48 -7.17 -21.92
C ALA A 156 -3.09 -8.55 -21.61
N ARG A 157 -2.47 -9.34 -20.73
CA ARG A 157 -3.00 -10.62 -20.26
C ARG A 157 -4.33 -10.44 -19.53
N LEU A 158 -4.41 -9.49 -18.61
CA LEU A 158 -5.66 -9.17 -17.90
C LEU A 158 -6.77 -8.73 -18.86
N ALA A 159 -6.44 -7.93 -19.86
CA ALA A 159 -7.41 -7.47 -20.85
C ALA A 159 -7.96 -8.62 -21.73
N ARG A 160 -7.15 -9.64 -22.01
CA ARG A 160 -7.57 -10.85 -22.77
C ARG A 160 -8.49 -11.75 -21.96
N SER A 161 -8.26 -11.85 -20.63
CA SER A 161 -9.13 -12.66 -19.75
C SER A 161 -10.51 -12.03 -19.52
N GLN A 162 -10.68 -10.74 -19.85
CA GLN A 162 -11.94 -10.02 -19.73
C GLN A 162 -12.30 -9.40 -21.09
N PRO A 163 -13.04 -10.10 -21.96
CA PRO A 163 -13.38 -9.61 -23.29
C PRO A 163 -14.11 -8.27 -23.22
N ARG A 164 -13.55 -7.27 -23.90
CA ARG A 164 -14.04 -5.90 -23.91
C ARG A 164 -14.43 -5.52 -25.32
N LYS A 165 -15.55 -4.80 -25.47
CA LYS A 165 -16.05 -4.29 -26.76
C LYS A 165 -15.70 -2.81 -26.94
N GLY A 166 -15.59 -2.37 -28.21
CA GLY A 166 -15.37 -0.95 -28.57
C GLY A 166 -14.03 -0.36 -28.10
N LEU A 167 -14.02 0.90 -27.69
CA LEU A 167 -12.85 1.63 -27.19
C LEU A 167 -12.11 0.94 -26.02
N LYS A 168 -12.80 0.08 -25.27
CA LYS A 168 -12.19 -0.72 -24.21
C LYS A 168 -11.23 -1.78 -24.76
N LYS A 169 -11.34 -2.18 -26.05
CA LYS A 169 -10.43 -3.11 -26.72
C LYS A 169 -9.04 -2.50 -26.88
N VAL A 170 -8.94 -1.20 -27.17
CA VAL A 170 -7.67 -0.47 -27.33
C VAL A 170 -6.81 -0.56 -26.06
N LYS A 171 -7.45 -0.56 -24.88
CA LYS A 171 -6.74 -0.71 -23.59
C LYS A 171 -6.03 -2.06 -23.41
N GLY A 172 -6.33 -3.05 -24.24
CA GLY A 172 -5.64 -4.33 -24.29
C GLY A 172 -4.38 -4.35 -25.15
N HIS A 173 -4.13 -3.31 -25.92
CA HIS A 173 -2.94 -3.24 -26.76
C HIS A 173 -1.70 -2.91 -25.95
N TYR A 174 -0.60 -3.56 -26.29
CA TYR A 174 0.68 -3.45 -25.58
C TYR A 174 1.21 -2.01 -25.61
N TRP A 175 1.27 -1.37 -26.78
CA TRP A 175 1.73 0.00 -26.93
C TRP A 175 0.91 1.01 -26.11
N TYR A 176 -0.41 0.84 -26.04
CA TYR A 176 -1.26 1.69 -25.19
C TYR A 176 -0.86 1.59 -23.72
N GLN A 177 -0.57 0.40 -23.24
CA GLN A 177 -0.15 0.20 -21.86
C GLN A 177 1.24 0.78 -21.59
N MET A 178 2.14 0.77 -22.58
CA MET A 178 3.46 1.43 -22.48
C MET A 178 3.30 2.95 -22.36
N MET A 179 2.50 3.57 -23.23
CA MET A 179 2.25 5.01 -23.17
C MET A 179 1.56 5.44 -21.86
N ARG A 180 0.60 4.62 -21.42
CA ARG A 180 -0.05 4.82 -20.13
C ARG A 180 0.95 4.71 -18.98
N TRP A 181 1.81 3.71 -19.00
CA TRP A 181 2.86 3.52 -17.99
C TRP A 181 3.74 4.77 -17.89
N LEU A 182 4.23 5.28 -19.03
CA LEU A 182 5.07 6.48 -19.08
C LEU A 182 4.33 7.70 -18.53
N SER A 183 3.11 7.96 -19.03
CA SER A 183 2.31 9.12 -18.61
C SER A 183 1.97 9.09 -17.12
N ASP A 184 1.51 7.93 -16.62
CA ASP A 184 1.04 7.81 -15.25
C ASP A 184 2.20 7.84 -14.23
N ASN A 185 3.38 7.31 -14.58
CA ASN A 185 4.57 7.39 -13.71
C ASN A 185 5.15 8.82 -13.68
N LYS A 186 5.24 9.50 -14.83
CA LYS A 186 5.65 10.93 -14.87
C LYS A 186 4.73 11.82 -14.04
N LYS A 187 3.41 11.59 -14.11
CA LYS A 187 2.44 12.34 -13.28
C LYS A 187 2.64 12.10 -11.79
N ARG A 188 2.98 10.87 -11.38
CA ARG A 188 3.26 10.55 -9.97
C ARG A 188 4.51 11.26 -9.48
N GLU A 189 5.60 11.12 -10.22
CA GLU A 189 6.86 11.78 -9.90
C GLU A 189 6.69 13.30 -9.80
N SER A 190 6.04 13.91 -10.82
CA SER A 190 5.73 15.34 -10.80
C SER A 190 4.90 15.76 -9.59
N LEU A 191 3.90 14.96 -9.20
CA LEU A 191 3.07 15.25 -8.04
C LEU A 191 3.86 15.13 -6.72
N LEU A 192 4.68 14.09 -6.56
CA LEU A 192 5.51 13.91 -5.37
C LEU A 192 6.44 15.10 -5.17
N ASN A 193 7.07 15.57 -6.26
CA ASN A 193 7.92 16.77 -6.26
C ASN A 193 7.11 18.05 -5.94
N GLN A 194 5.94 18.22 -6.55
CA GLN A 194 5.05 19.39 -6.28
C GLN A 194 4.59 19.45 -4.83
N LEU A 195 4.32 18.30 -4.21
CA LEU A 195 3.90 18.21 -2.82
C LEU A 195 5.09 18.29 -1.84
N ALA A 196 6.32 18.38 -2.36
CA ALA A 196 7.56 18.36 -1.57
C ALA A 196 7.62 17.20 -0.55
N LEU A 197 7.03 16.04 -0.91
CA LEU A 197 7.05 14.86 -0.06
C LEU A 197 8.41 14.14 -0.18
N PRO A 198 9.02 13.69 0.91
CA PRO A 198 10.14 12.78 0.82
C PRO A 198 9.69 11.48 0.16
N PHE A 199 10.41 11.04 -0.88
CA PHE A 199 10.09 9.78 -1.54
C PHE A 199 11.33 9.05 -2.02
N GLU A 200 11.24 7.71 -2.01
CA GLU A 200 12.23 6.78 -2.55
C GLU A 200 11.62 6.05 -3.76
N VAL A 201 12.40 5.95 -4.85
CA VAL A 201 11.99 5.21 -6.04
C VAL A 201 12.46 3.77 -5.93
N VAL A 202 11.53 2.84 -5.91
CA VAL A 202 11.80 1.41 -5.77
C VAL A 202 11.51 0.68 -7.09
N GLY A 203 12.48 -0.03 -7.63
CA GLY A 203 12.29 -0.91 -8.79
C GLY A 203 11.72 -2.27 -8.36
N TYR A 204 10.65 -2.71 -9.02
CA TYR A 204 10.09 -4.04 -8.74
C TYR A 204 11.04 -5.17 -9.16
N GLU A 205 11.71 -5.03 -10.29
CA GLU A 205 12.68 -6.02 -10.77
C GLU A 205 13.93 -6.09 -9.89
N PRO A 206 14.61 -4.98 -9.51
CA PRO A 206 15.65 -5.01 -8.49
C PRO A 206 15.21 -5.69 -7.19
N PHE A 207 14.01 -5.40 -6.71
CA PHE A 207 13.44 -6.08 -5.54
C PHE A 207 13.30 -7.59 -5.75
N CYS A 208 12.91 -8.06 -6.94
CA CYS A 208 12.81 -9.49 -7.22
C CYS A 208 14.17 -10.16 -7.33
N PHE A 209 15.20 -9.50 -7.89
CA PHE A 209 16.54 -10.06 -8.11
C PHE A 209 17.40 -9.99 -6.84
N ASN A 210 17.31 -8.91 -6.10
CA ASN A 210 18.06 -8.71 -4.85
C ASN A 210 17.15 -8.06 -3.78
N PRO A 211 16.24 -8.85 -3.18
CA PRO A 211 15.28 -8.34 -2.20
C PRO A 211 15.96 -7.74 -0.97
N SER A 212 17.06 -8.32 -0.49
CA SER A 212 17.77 -7.86 0.71
C SER A 212 18.30 -6.44 0.53
N GLU A 213 19.07 -6.19 -0.52
CA GLU A 213 19.63 -4.86 -0.80
C GLU A 213 18.52 -3.83 -1.04
N THR A 214 17.47 -4.21 -1.78
CA THR A 214 16.34 -3.28 -2.03
C THR A 214 15.60 -2.92 -0.75
N LEU A 215 15.37 -3.87 0.14
CA LEU A 215 14.70 -3.63 1.41
C LEU A 215 15.60 -2.84 2.36
N ASP A 216 16.92 -3.09 2.41
CA ASP A 216 17.88 -2.34 3.20
C ASP A 216 17.89 -0.86 2.83
N ASN A 217 17.89 -0.54 1.53
CA ASN A 217 17.82 0.84 1.05
C ASN A 217 16.50 1.52 1.47
N VAL A 218 15.40 0.78 1.44
CA VAL A 218 14.10 1.29 1.90
C VAL A 218 14.09 1.49 3.41
N TYR A 219 14.69 0.60 4.19
CA TYR A 219 14.78 0.78 5.65
C TYR A 219 15.66 1.99 6.01
N ASP A 220 16.78 2.21 5.30
CA ASP A 220 17.59 3.42 5.46
C ASP A 220 16.77 4.70 5.18
N PHE A 221 16.00 4.72 4.08
CA PHE A 221 15.09 5.83 3.77
C PHE A 221 14.01 6.05 4.85
N LEU A 222 13.49 4.98 5.44
CA LEU A 222 12.47 5.03 6.50
C LEU A 222 13.07 5.29 7.89
N ALA A 223 14.39 5.42 8.01
CA ALA A 223 15.13 5.51 9.27
C ALA A 223 14.84 4.34 10.22
N LEU A 224 14.78 3.12 9.66
CA LEU A 224 14.58 1.89 10.39
C LEU A 224 15.87 1.07 10.46
N PRO A 225 16.10 0.30 11.54
CA PRO A 225 17.23 -0.60 11.63
C PRO A 225 17.14 -1.70 10.55
N LYS A 226 18.28 -2.10 9.99
CA LYS A 226 18.31 -3.26 9.08
C LYS A 226 18.07 -4.54 9.86
N THR A 227 17.16 -5.35 9.38
CA THR A 227 16.82 -6.63 10.01
C THR A 227 17.08 -7.78 9.02
N PRO A 228 17.46 -8.98 9.52
CA PRO A 228 17.58 -10.14 8.65
C PRO A 228 16.30 -10.39 7.87
N HIS A 229 16.42 -10.47 6.53
CA HIS A 229 15.28 -10.66 5.67
C HIS A 229 14.71 -12.07 5.84
N ASN A 230 13.45 -12.15 6.26
CA ASN A 230 12.76 -13.41 6.40
C ASN A 230 12.08 -13.76 5.05
N GLU A 231 12.48 -14.84 4.41
CA GLU A 231 11.87 -15.32 3.16
C GLU A 231 10.38 -15.69 3.31
N SER A 232 9.88 -15.76 4.52
CA SER A 232 8.51 -16.17 4.83
C SER A 232 7.59 -14.95 4.94
N LEU A 233 6.91 -14.58 3.87
CA LEU A 233 5.96 -13.47 3.78
C LEU A 233 4.70 -13.61 4.66
N GLY A 234 4.62 -14.58 5.53
CA GLY A 234 3.39 -14.93 6.26
C GLY A 234 3.41 -14.70 7.77
N LYS A 235 4.48 -14.13 8.34
CA LYS A 235 4.64 -14.08 9.81
C LYS A 235 4.17 -12.77 10.46
N SER A 236 3.88 -11.74 9.70
CA SER A 236 3.51 -10.43 10.25
C SER A 236 2.01 -10.30 10.50
N THR A 237 1.66 -9.71 11.65
CA THR A 237 0.26 -9.34 11.95
C THR A 237 -0.11 -8.15 11.08
N HIS A 238 -1.14 -8.29 10.27
CA HIS A 238 -1.62 -7.24 9.39
C HIS A 238 -3.12 -7.05 9.57
N HIS A 239 -3.58 -5.82 9.40
CA HIS A 239 -5.00 -5.50 9.38
C HIS A 239 -5.43 -4.95 8.02
N VAL A 240 -5.13 -5.69 6.95
CA VAL A 240 -5.49 -5.33 5.57
C VAL A 240 -6.96 -5.65 5.33
N LEU A 241 -7.81 -4.63 5.38
CA LEU A 241 -9.25 -4.78 5.12
C LEU A 241 -9.57 -4.73 3.62
N PHE A 242 -8.89 -3.87 2.85
CA PHE A 242 -9.07 -3.75 1.40
C PHE A 242 -7.75 -3.95 0.65
N GLY A 243 -7.80 -4.62 -0.51
CA GLY A 243 -6.63 -4.91 -1.34
C GLY A 243 -6.76 -6.24 -2.08
N ASN A 244 -5.64 -6.77 -2.58
CA ASN A 244 -5.60 -8.04 -3.31
C ASN A 244 -6.08 -9.20 -2.43
N PRO A 245 -6.86 -10.18 -2.96
CA PRO A 245 -7.28 -11.38 -2.24
C PRO A 245 -6.15 -12.18 -1.59
N MET A 246 -4.92 -12.05 -2.08
CA MET A 246 -3.73 -12.65 -1.47
C MET A 246 -3.52 -12.27 0.01
N ARG A 247 -4.12 -11.16 0.48
CA ARG A 247 -4.06 -10.72 1.88
C ARG A 247 -4.65 -11.73 2.89
N ILE A 248 -5.58 -12.60 2.44
CA ILE A 248 -6.34 -13.52 3.32
C ILE A 248 -5.65 -14.88 3.43
N VAL A 249 -4.55 -15.12 2.73
CA VAL A 249 -3.94 -16.45 2.70
C VAL A 249 -3.22 -16.74 4.00
N LYS A 250 -3.85 -17.55 4.83
CA LYS A 250 -3.27 -18.12 6.05
C LYS A 250 -2.12 -19.08 5.70
N HIS A 251 -0.95 -18.86 6.32
CA HIS A 251 0.11 -19.85 6.54
C HIS A 251 0.70 -20.61 5.34
N VAL A 252 0.74 -20.04 4.15
CA VAL A 252 1.44 -20.67 3.04
C VAL A 252 2.86 -20.11 2.97
N LYS A 253 3.87 -20.98 3.15
CA LYS A 253 5.26 -20.68 2.80
C LYS A 253 5.32 -20.38 1.30
N ARG A 254 5.42 -19.11 0.92
CA ARG A 254 5.53 -18.71 -0.48
C ARG A 254 6.95 -18.25 -0.72
N LYS A 255 7.65 -18.95 -1.63
CA LYS A 255 8.91 -18.49 -2.19
C LYS A 255 8.61 -17.55 -3.35
N TYR A 256 9.48 -16.58 -3.56
CA TYR A 256 9.47 -15.76 -4.78
C TYR A 256 9.83 -16.67 -5.97
N ASP A 257 9.05 -16.59 -7.04
CA ASP A 257 9.41 -17.19 -8.32
C ASP A 257 9.64 -16.09 -9.35
N MET A 258 10.86 -15.99 -9.79
CA MET A 258 11.31 -14.98 -10.74
C MET A 258 10.84 -15.28 -12.16
N THR A 259 10.59 -16.54 -12.51
CA THR A 259 10.22 -16.96 -13.87
C THR A 259 8.77 -16.61 -14.21
N THR A 260 7.88 -16.59 -13.22
CA THR A 260 6.46 -16.29 -13.41
C THR A 260 6.09 -14.85 -13.04
N GLY A 261 7.02 -14.08 -12.47
CA GLY A 261 6.79 -12.72 -11.99
C GLY A 261 5.73 -12.64 -10.87
N GLY A 262 5.58 -13.70 -10.08
CA GLY A 262 4.60 -13.82 -9.02
C GLY A 262 4.98 -14.86 -7.97
N LEU A 263 4.13 -14.97 -6.95
CA LEU A 263 4.28 -15.99 -5.91
C LEU A 263 3.96 -17.38 -6.45
N VAL A 264 4.82 -18.33 -6.19
CA VAL A 264 4.58 -19.75 -6.51
C VAL A 264 3.40 -20.26 -5.70
N LYS A 265 2.51 -21.02 -6.35
CA LYS A 265 1.51 -21.80 -5.62
C LYS A 265 2.26 -22.83 -4.77
N PRO A 266 1.85 -23.10 -3.53
CA PRO A 266 2.45 -24.14 -2.73
C PRO A 266 2.30 -25.46 -3.49
N THR A 267 3.40 -26.15 -3.70
CA THR A 267 3.36 -27.58 -3.98
C THR A 267 2.86 -28.25 -2.72
N THR A 268 1.67 -28.82 -2.79
CA THR A 268 1.19 -29.80 -1.81
C THR A 268 2.16 -30.96 -1.81
N CYS A 269 2.91 -31.14 -0.73
CA CYS A 269 3.44 -32.44 -0.35
C CYS A 269 2.34 -33.19 0.34
#